data_02cf9f05417dd94658b41ca4939c359a
#
_entry.id   02cf9f05417dd94658b41ca4939c359a
#
_cell.length_a   1.000
_cell.length_b   1.000
_cell.length_c   1.000
_cell.angle_alpha   90.00
_cell.angle_beta   90.00
_cell.angle_gamma   90.00
#
_symmetry.space_group_name_H-M   'P 1'
#
loop_
_entity.id
_entity.type
_entity.pdbx_description
1 polymer ?
#
loop_
_entity_poly.entity_id
_entity_poly.type
_entity_poly.pdbx_seq_one_letter_code
_entity_poly.pdbx_strand_id
1 'polypeptide(L)'
;MVPAVVHLCVVVLTCAWGCSSRENSSYKPSYRGARVIDLEDIGFDDGDTFSLRGRRIRVLGIDTPEIAHPEMGILENQPYGIAASESTMAWITRAERIEYVPGGRDRYNRRLAHVFLDGELLAIRLIRAGLAYQTVSHYGDSGFPDLAQQILDASRNAPKPQFTPPHRWKRKQRQKSGG
;
A
#
# COMPACT_ATOMS: atom_id res chain seq x y z
N MET A 1 73.09 38.24 -20.95
CA MET A 1 71.66 38.08 -21.30
C MET A 1 71.28 36.67 -20.88
N VAL A 2 70.54 36.53 -19.82
CA VAL A 2 70.06 35.22 -19.30
C VAL A 2 68.57 35.23 -19.41
N PRO A 3 67.91 34.22 -20.03
CA PRO A 3 66.46 34.18 -20.16
C PRO A 3 65.82 33.67 -18.86
N ALA A 4 64.79 34.39 -18.41
CA ALA A 4 63.97 34.03 -17.27
C ALA A 4 63.10 32.81 -17.55
N VAL A 5 63.21 31.79 -16.71
CA VAL A 5 62.34 30.61 -16.71
C VAL A 5 61.06 30.92 -15.95
N VAL A 6 59.94 31.04 -16.60
CA VAL A 6 58.63 31.20 -16.00
C VAL A 6 58.14 29.82 -15.56
N HIS A 7 58.06 29.59 -14.23
CA HIS A 7 57.41 28.41 -13.67
C HIS A 7 55.91 28.61 -13.64
N LEU A 8 55.19 27.83 -14.48
CA LEU A 8 53.75 27.75 -14.46
C LEU A 8 53.31 26.78 -13.34
N CYS A 9 52.85 27.32 -12.21
CA CYS A 9 52.21 26.51 -11.18
C CYS A 9 50.79 26.11 -11.63
N VAL A 10 50.61 24.84 -11.99
CA VAL A 10 49.30 24.25 -12.22
C VAL A 10 48.70 23.88 -10.87
N VAL A 11 47.74 24.67 -10.40
CA VAL A 11 46.94 24.35 -9.21
C VAL A 11 45.87 23.36 -9.63
N VAL A 12 46.06 22.07 -9.30
CA VAL A 12 45.02 21.04 -9.46
C VAL A 12 44.04 21.21 -8.33
N LEU A 13 42.88 21.84 -8.63
CA LEU A 13 41.70 21.79 -7.73
C LEU A 13 41.09 20.38 -7.77
N THR A 14 41.39 19.57 -6.77
CA THR A 14 40.69 18.34 -6.51
C THR A 14 39.32 18.67 -5.90
N CYS A 15 38.26 18.71 -6.70
CA CYS A 15 36.88 18.69 -6.19
C CYS A 15 36.64 17.36 -5.50
N ALA A 16 36.79 17.32 -4.20
CA ALA A 16 36.27 16.25 -3.36
C ALA A 16 34.74 16.34 -3.40
N TRP A 17 34.09 15.52 -4.27
CA TRP A 17 32.68 15.25 -4.16
C TRP A 17 32.45 14.49 -2.85
N GLY A 18 32.15 15.24 -1.80
CA GLY A 18 31.63 14.70 -0.57
C GLY A 18 30.25 14.12 -0.89
N CYS A 19 30.17 12.79 -1.00
CA CYS A 19 28.92 12.06 -0.95
C CYS A 19 28.35 12.28 0.46
N SER A 20 27.59 13.37 0.62
CA SER A 20 26.81 13.62 1.84
C SER A 20 25.65 12.64 1.82
N SER A 21 25.86 11.49 2.44
CA SER A 21 24.75 10.66 2.90
C SER A 21 23.93 11.54 3.85
N ARG A 22 22.82 12.09 3.32
CA ARG A 22 21.81 12.71 4.16
C ARG A 22 21.25 11.60 5.05
N GLU A 23 21.83 11.41 6.19
CA GLU A 23 21.17 10.75 7.30
C GLU A 23 19.96 11.60 7.63
N ASN A 24 18.78 11.13 7.20
CA ASN A 24 17.49 11.74 7.50
C ASN A 24 17.18 11.47 8.98
N SER A 25 17.82 12.25 9.85
CA SER A 25 17.89 12.09 11.31
C SER A 25 16.54 12.29 12.04
N SER A 26 15.40 12.43 11.33
CA SER A 26 14.11 12.68 11.98
C SER A 26 12.99 11.72 11.55
N TYR A 27 13.29 10.64 10.84
CA TYR A 27 12.29 9.69 10.43
C TYR A 27 11.72 8.93 11.63
N LYS A 28 10.44 9.21 11.94
CA LYS A 28 9.66 8.42 12.88
C LYS A 28 8.72 7.52 12.07
N PRO A 29 8.81 6.19 12.18
CA PRO A 29 7.91 5.29 11.47
C PRO A 29 6.46 5.50 11.91
N SER A 30 5.52 5.34 10.99
CA SER A 30 4.08 5.49 11.23
C SER A 30 3.55 4.50 12.26
N TYR A 31 4.23 3.36 12.37
CA TYR A 31 3.92 2.34 13.36
C TYR A 31 5.18 1.56 13.76
N ARG A 32 5.17 0.95 14.95
CA ARG A 32 6.28 0.08 15.40
C ARG A 32 6.47 -1.09 14.44
N GLY A 33 7.66 -1.24 13.92
CA GLY A 33 8.03 -2.29 12.95
C GLY A 33 7.58 -2.02 11.51
N ALA A 34 7.10 -0.80 11.22
CA ALA A 34 6.83 -0.38 9.85
C ALA A 34 8.11 -0.37 9.01
N ARG A 35 7.97 -0.74 7.76
CA ARG A 35 9.04 -0.81 6.76
C ARG A 35 8.66 0.06 5.57
N VAL A 36 9.58 0.89 5.12
CA VAL A 36 9.38 1.71 3.91
C VAL A 36 9.38 0.83 2.68
N ILE A 37 8.54 1.19 1.70
CA ILE A 37 8.43 0.56 0.39
C ILE A 37 8.75 1.62 -0.66
N ASP A 38 9.57 1.26 -1.63
CA ASP A 38 9.78 2.07 -2.82
C ASP A 38 8.66 1.82 -3.84
N LEU A 39 8.17 2.87 -4.47
CA LEU A 39 7.06 2.79 -5.43
C LEU A 39 7.36 1.85 -6.60
N GLU A 40 8.61 1.82 -7.06
CA GLU A 40 9.10 0.97 -8.16
C GLU A 40 8.91 -0.53 -7.89
N ASP A 41 8.83 -0.91 -6.62
CA ASP A 41 8.60 -2.29 -6.19
C ASP A 41 7.13 -2.72 -6.23
N ILE A 42 6.18 -1.80 -6.51
CA ILE A 42 4.73 -2.03 -6.37
C ILE A 42 4.11 -2.32 -7.73
N GLY A 43 3.40 -3.46 -7.82
CA GLY A 43 2.46 -3.76 -8.89
C GLY A 43 1.03 -3.72 -8.36
N PHE A 44 0.09 -3.17 -9.12
CA PHE A 44 -1.31 -3.03 -8.69
C PHE A 44 -2.15 -4.23 -9.14
N ASP A 45 -3.11 -4.65 -8.31
CA ASP A 45 -4.00 -5.78 -8.54
C ASP A 45 -5.47 -5.30 -8.37
N ASP A 46 -5.97 -5.21 -7.13
CA ASP A 46 -7.31 -4.68 -6.82
C ASP A 46 -7.24 -3.62 -5.69
N GLY A 47 -8.41 -3.20 -5.15
CA GLY A 47 -8.45 -2.11 -4.17
C GLY A 47 -7.75 -2.40 -2.84
N ASP A 48 -7.67 -3.66 -2.44
CA ASP A 48 -7.03 -4.08 -1.17
C ASP A 48 -5.91 -5.10 -1.36
N THR A 49 -5.52 -5.36 -2.59
CA THR A 49 -4.41 -6.25 -2.92
C THR A 49 -3.50 -5.59 -3.94
N PHE A 50 -2.21 -5.61 -3.68
CA PHE A 50 -1.16 -5.19 -4.60
C PHE A 50 0.03 -6.13 -4.47
N SER A 51 0.99 -6.05 -5.38
CA SER A 51 2.24 -6.81 -5.27
C SER A 51 3.39 -5.92 -4.83
N LEU A 52 4.28 -6.46 -4.00
CA LEU A 52 5.53 -5.87 -3.61
C LEU A 52 6.65 -6.82 -4.02
N ARG A 53 7.50 -6.41 -4.97
CA ARG A 53 8.56 -7.26 -5.55
C ARG A 53 8.00 -8.62 -6.00
N GLY A 54 6.88 -8.59 -6.71
CA GLY A 54 6.18 -9.78 -7.22
C GLY A 54 5.48 -10.64 -6.16
N ARG A 55 5.38 -10.19 -4.91
CA ARG A 55 4.68 -10.91 -3.83
C ARG A 55 3.40 -10.18 -3.46
N ARG A 56 2.26 -10.87 -3.54
CA ARG A 56 0.95 -10.28 -3.22
C ARG A 56 0.86 -9.88 -1.76
N ILE A 57 0.45 -8.64 -1.53
CA ILE A 57 0.15 -8.05 -0.24
C ILE A 57 -1.36 -7.84 -0.17
N ARG A 58 -2.00 -8.38 0.86
CA ARG A 58 -3.40 -8.11 1.19
C ARG A 58 -3.45 -7.13 2.34
N VAL A 59 -4.13 -6.01 2.15
CA VAL A 59 -4.35 -4.99 3.19
C VAL A 59 -5.25 -5.56 4.28
N LEU A 60 -4.78 -5.47 5.53
CA LEU A 60 -5.51 -5.94 6.71
C LEU A 60 -6.67 -5.02 7.07
N GLY A 61 -7.71 -5.64 7.65
CA GLY A 61 -8.83 -4.95 8.29
C GLY A 61 -9.92 -4.49 7.34
N ILE A 62 -9.79 -4.71 6.01
CA ILE A 62 -10.79 -4.31 5.01
C ILE A 62 -11.05 -5.38 3.95
N ASP A 63 -12.17 -5.18 3.23
CA ASP A 63 -12.54 -5.92 2.02
C ASP A 63 -13.12 -4.92 0.99
N THR A 64 -12.47 -4.78 -0.17
CA THR A 64 -12.89 -3.89 -1.26
C THR A 64 -13.71 -4.64 -2.30
N PRO A 65 -14.51 -3.95 -3.14
CA PRO A 65 -15.21 -4.59 -4.25
C PRO A 65 -14.21 -5.24 -5.21
N GLU A 66 -14.62 -6.39 -5.74
CA GLU A 66 -13.79 -7.23 -6.60
C GLU A 66 -13.64 -6.67 -8.01
N ILE A 67 -12.48 -6.84 -8.60
CA ILE A 67 -12.25 -6.77 -10.03
C ILE A 67 -12.43 -8.16 -10.64
N ALA A 68 -12.78 -8.22 -11.92
CA ALA A 68 -12.90 -9.48 -12.66
C ALA A 68 -11.54 -10.21 -12.68
N HIS A 69 -11.57 -11.45 -12.25
CA HIS A 69 -10.48 -12.41 -12.29
C HIS A 69 -11.04 -13.75 -12.77
N PRO A 70 -11.21 -13.94 -14.09
CA PRO A 70 -11.86 -15.13 -14.65
C PRO A 70 -11.21 -16.44 -14.18
N GLU A 71 -9.89 -16.43 -14.01
CA GLU A 71 -9.11 -17.57 -13.49
C GLU A 71 -9.45 -17.93 -12.03
N MET A 72 -10.07 -17.01 -11.29
CA MET A 72 -10.57 -17.23 -9.93
C MET A 72 -12.10 -17.39 -9.86
N GLY A 73 -12.76 -17.47 -11.03
CA GLY A 73 -14.22 -17.58 -11.14
C GLY A 73 -14.97 -16.27 -10.85
N ILE A 74 -14.31 -15.14 -10.96
CA ILE A 74 -14.89 -13.79 -10.88
C ILE A 74 -14.95 -13.23 -12.30
N LEU A 75 -16.12 -13.38 -12.95
CA LEU A 75 -16.29 -13.08 -14.37
C LEU A 75 -16.56 -11.61 -14.68
N GLU A 76 -17.02 -10.85 -13.70
CA GLU A 76 -17.43 -9.45 -13.86
C GLU A 76 -16.83 -8.60 -12.75
N ASN A 77 -16.58 -7.31 -13.04
CA ASN A 77 -16.25 -6.34 -12.03
C ASN A 77 -17.45 -6.14 -11.09
N GLN A 78 -17.20 -6.19 -9.80
CA GLN A 78 -18.21 -5.74 -8.85
C GLN A 78 -18.40 -4.22 -8.99
N PRO A 79 -19.62 -3.67 -8.82
CA PRO A 79 -19.82 -2.23 -8.73
C PRO A 79 -18.85 -1.61 -7.74
N TYR A 80 -18.20 -0.50 -8.10
CA TYR A 80 -17.12 0.18 -7.39
C TYR A 80 -15.76 -0.55 -7.35
N GLY A 81 -15.60 -1.75 -7.94
CA GLY A 81 -14.31 -2.47 -7.94
C GLY A 81 -13.20 -1.68 -8.63
N ILE A 82 -13.45 -1.18 -9.84
CA ILE A 82 -12.50 -0.33 -10.57
C ILE A 82 -12.20 0.93 -9.77
N ALA A 83 -13.22 1.62 -9.24
CA ALA A 83 -13.02 2.84 -8.47
C ALA A 83 -12.16 2.61 -7.21
N ALA A 84 -12.32 1.48 -6.52
CA ALA A 84 -11.49 1.13 -5.37
C ALA A 84 -10.04 0.88 -5.78
N SER A 85 -9.80 0.15 -6.87
CA SER A 85 -8.46 -0.14 -7.39
C SER A 85 -7.76 1.14 -7.86
N GLU A 86 -8.42 1.95 -8.67
CA GLU A 86 -7.87 3.22 -9.16
C GLU A 86 -7.57 4.21 -8.01
N SER A 87 -8.43 4.25 -6.99
CA SER A 87 -8.20 5.08 -5.80
C SER A 87 -6.95 4.60 -5.04
N THR A 88 -6.83 3.30 -4.80
CA THR A 88 -5.64 2.72 -4.15
C THR A 88 -4.37 3.02 -4.94
N MET A 89 -4.40 2.79 -6.26
CA MET A 89 -3.28 3.09 -7.14
C MET A 89 -2.91 4.57 -7.09
N ALA A 90 -3.88 5.47 -7.23
CA ALA A 90 -3.64 6.90 -7.23
C ALA A 90 -3.08 7.41 -5.90
N TRP A 91 -3.57 6.91 -4.77
CA TRP A 91 -3.06 7.31 -3.46
C TRP A 91 -1.66 6.77 -3.19
N ILE A 92 -1.38 5.51 -3.54
CA ILE A 92 -0.04 4.93 -3.42
C ILE A 92 0.96 5.70 -4.30
N THR A 93 0.59 6.00 -5.55
CA THR A 93 1.47 6.70 -6.50
C THR A 93 1.78 8.14 -6.09
N ARG A 94 0.86 8.80 -5.35
CA ARG A 94 1.02 10.19 -4.91
C ARG A 94 1.63 10.32 -3.52
N ALA A 95 1.73 9.23 -2.76
CA ALA A 95 2.28 9.27 -1.42
C ALA A 95 3.77 9.59 -1.46
N GLU A 96 4.21 10.52 -0.61
CA GLU A 96 5.63 10.82 -0.40
C GLU A 96 6.34 9.67 0.33
N ARG A 97 5.58 8.94 1.15
CA ARG A 97 6.09 7.81 1.92
C ARG A 97 5.06 6.69 2.03
N ILE A 98 5.49 5.51 1.63
CA ILE A 98 4.71 4.27 1.73
C ILE A 98 5.38 3.37 2.75
N GLU A 99 4.62 2.89 3.73
CA GLU A 99 5.11 1.97 4.74
C GLU A 99 4.15 0.79 4.89
N TYR A 100 4.68 -0.37 5.30
CA TYR A 100 3.85 -1.50 5.66
C TYR A 100 4.31 -2.16 6.95
N VAL A 101 3.36 -2.70 7.70
CA VAL A 101 3.58 -3.53 8.90
C VAL A 101 3.10 -4.94 8.59
N PRO A 102 4.00 -5.94 8.52
CA PRO A 102 3.60 -7.30 8.20
C PRO A 102 2.77 -7.93 9.32
N GLY A 103 1.64 -8.55 8.96
CA GLY A 103 0.70 -9.24 9.86
C GLY A 103 0.56 -10.75 9.58
N GLY A 104 1.56 -11.37 8.96
CA GLY A 104 1.55 -12.81 8.68
C GLY A 104 1.16 -13.16 7.25
N ARG A 105 0.51 -14.33 7.07
CA ARG A 105 0.04 -14.83 5.77
C ARG A 105 -1.35 -15.44 5.90
N ASP A 106 -2.11 -15.35 4.83
CA ASP A 106 -3.38 -16.07 4.73
C ASP A 106 -3.21 -17.49 4.14
N ARG A 107 -4.33 -18.22 4.08
CA ARG A 107 -4.38 -19.59 3.51
C ARG A 107 -4.01 -19.66 2.02
N TYR A 108 -4.01 -18.54 1.31
CA TYR A 108 -3.61 -18.44 -0.10
C TYR A 108 -2.16 -17.98 -0.27
N ASN A 109 -1.39 -17.98 0.83
CA ASN A 109 0.01 -17.55 0.89
C ASN A 109 0.23 -16.05 0.55
N ARG A 110 -0.84 -15.21 0.53
CA ARG A 110 -0.69 -13.76 0.43
C ARG A 110 -0.11 -13.24 1.74
N ARG A 111 0.76 -12.26 1.67
CA ARG A 111 1.23 -11.55 2.86
C ARG A 111 0.14 -10.60 3.32
N LEU A 112 -0.21 -10.68 4.58
CA LEU A 112 -1.11 -9.74 5.23
C LEU A 112 -0.31 -8.56 5.76
N ALA A 113 -0.79 -7.33 5.59
CA ALA A 113 -0.12 -6.15 6.12
C ALA A 113 -1.08 -4.99 6.37
N HIS A 114 -0.77 -4.18 7.37
CA HIS A 114 -1.25 -2.80 7.41
C HIS A 114 -0.36 -1.93 6.54
N VAL A 115 -0.94 -1.03 5.76
CA VAL A 115 -0.25 -0.13 4.83
C VAL A 115 -0.54 1.30 5.23
N PHE A 116 0.51 2.11 5.30
CA PHE A 116 0.43 3.53 5.62
C PHE A 116 0.90 4.35 4.42
N LEU A 117 0.17 5.38 4.12
CA LEU A 117 0.49 6.40 3.13
C LEU A 117 0.60 7.74 3.86
N ASP A 118 1.80 8.29 3.94
CA ASP A 118 2.10 9.53 4.66
C ASP A 118 1.62 9.53 6.12
N GLY A 119 1.70 8.38 6.77
CA GLY A 119 1.29 8.19 8.16
C GLY A 119 -0.17 7.80 8.37
N GLU A 120 -1.02 7.80 7.34
CA GLU A 120 -2.41 7.36 7.42
C GLU A 120 -2.60 5.94 6.89
N LEU A 121 -3.41 5.12 7.58
CA LEU A 121 -3.77 3.79 7.11
C LEU A 121 -4.54 3.84 5.78
N LEU A 122 -4.08 3.12 4.76
CA LEU A 122 -4.80 2.94 3.49
C LEU A 122 -6.21 2.36 3.73
N ALA A 123 -6.35 1.45 4.69
CA ALA A 123 -7.64 0.89 5.09
C ALA A 123 -8.63 1.99 5.51
N ILE A 124 -8.19 2.98 6.27
CA ILE A 124 -9.02 4.10 6.72
C ILE A 124 -9.41 5.00 5.55
N ARG A 125 -8.48 5.29 4.63
CA ARG A 125 -8.78 6.08 3.41
C ARG A 125 -9.88 5.42 2.58
N LEU A 126 -9.77 4.11 2.33
CA LEU A 126 -10.78 3.34 1.58
C LEU A 126 -12.13 3.30 2.28
N ILE A 127 -12.17 3.12 3.59
CA ILE A 127 -13.40 3.14 4.38
C ILE A 127 -14.07 4.52 4.31
N ARG A 128 -13.32 5.60 4.51
CA ARG A 128 -13.84 6.98 4.45
C ARG A 128 -14.36 7.36 3.06
N ALA A 129 -13.78 6.79 2.01
CA ALA A 129 -14.25 6.94 0.65
C ALA A 129 -15.50 6.08 0.32
N GLY A 130 -15.97 5.24 1.25
CA GLY A 130 -17.08 4.30 1.00
C GLY A 130 -16.70 3.14 0.06
N LEU A 131 -15.40 2.90 -0.14
CA LEU A 131 -14.84 1.92 -1.07
C LEU A 131 -14.40 0.60 -0.41
N ALA A 132 -14.60 0.46 0.89
CA ALA A 132 -14.29 -0.77 1.62
C ALA A 132 -15.25 -1.04 2.77
N TYR A 133 -15.51 -2.31 3.03
CA TYR A 133 -16.06 -2.77 4.30
C TYR A 133 -14.92 -3.07 5.28
N GLN A 134 -15.10 -2.70 6.55
CA GLN A 134 -14.20 -3.19 7.58
C GLN A 134 -14.44 -4.69 7.83
N THR A 135 -13.37 -5.42 8.11
CA THR A 135 -13.41 -6.86 8.37
C THR A 135 -12.93 -7.24 9.77
N VAL A 136 -12.52 -6.27 10.58
CA VAL A 136 -12.04 -6.46 11.94
C VAL A 136 -13.08 -7.17 12.82
N SER A 137 -14.36 -6.78 12.71
CA SER A 137 -15.45 -7.40 13.46
C SER A 137 -15.63 -8.89 13.15
N HIS A 138 -15.10 -9.37 12.02
CA HIS A 138 -15.25 -10.77 11.59
C HIS A 138 -13.98 -11.58 11.80
N TYR A 139 -12.80 -11.00 11.53
CA TYR A 139 -11.52 -11.71 11.57
C TYR A 139 -10.64 -11.33 12.77
N GLY A 140 -11.08 -10.38 13.60
CA GLY A 140 -10.30 -9.90 14.75
C GLY A 140 -9.24 -8.87 14.34
N ASP A 141 -8.35 -8.58 15.28
CA ASP A 141 -7.35 -7.52 15.20
C ASP A 141 -6.04 -7.93 14.53
N SER A 142 -5.88 -9.20 14.19
CA SER A 142 -4.65 -9.77 13.57
C SER A 142 -3.38 -9.46 14.38
N GLY A 143 -3.49 -9.23 15.70
CA GLY A 143 -2.37 -8.87 16.57
C GLY A 143 -2.06 -7.38 16.64
N PHE A 144 -2.94 -6.52 16.10
CA PHE A 144 -2.79 -5.06 16.07
C PHE A 144 -4.04 -4.36 16.64
N PRO A 145 -4.32 -4.49 17.94
CA PRO A 145 -5.59 -4.05 18.54
C PRO A 145 -5.82 -2.53 18.40
N ASP A 146 -4.79 -1.72 18.46
CA ASP A 146 -4.84 -0.27 18.28
C ASP A 146 -5.16 0.15 16.84
N LEU A 147 -4.59 -0.53 15.83
CA LEU A 147 -4.92 -0.30 14.43
C LEU A 147 -6.32 -0.81 14.09
N ALA A 148 -6.70 -1.96 14.63
CA ALA A 148 -8.05 -2.51 14.50
C ALA A 148 -9.10 -1.54 15.07
N GLN A 149 -8.83 -0.94 16.24
CA GLN A 149 -9.72 0.05 16.83
C GLN A 149 -9.87 1.29 15.94
N GLN A 150 -8.78 1.81 15.38
CA GLN A 150 -8.83 2.95 14.44
C GLN A 150 -9.68 2.63 13.20
N ILE A 151 -9.57 1.41 12.64
CA ILE A 151 -10.37 0.94 11.51
C ILE A 151 -11.86 0.88 11.87
N LEU A 152 -12.19 0.34 13.04
CA LEU A 152 -13.58 0.29 13.54
C LEU A 152 -14.15 1.69 13.73
N ASP A 153 -13.39 2.61 14.31
CA ASP A 153 -13.79 4.00 14.53
C ASP A 153 -14.04 4.73 13.20
N ALA A 154 -13.14 4.56 12.25
CA ALA A 154 -13.31 5.09 10.89
C ALA A 154 -14.61 4.57 10.25
N SER A 155 -14.88 3.27 10.38
CA SER A 155 -16.08 2.65 9.80
C SER A 155 -17.39 3.13 10.43
N ARG A 156 -17.38 3.48 11.73
CA ARG A 156 -18.58 4.04 12.40
C ARG A 156 -18.95 5.42 11.89
N ASN A 157 -17.95 6.20 11.46
CA ASN A 157 -18.09 7.59 11.05
C ASN A 157 -18.08 7.80 9.53
N ALA A 158 -17.90 6.74 8.76
CA ALA A 158 -17.83 6.80 7.29
C ALA A 158 -19.20 6.54 6.64
N PRO A 159 -19.40 6.98 5.39
CA PRO A 159 -20.53 6.55 4.58
C PRO A 159 -20.59 5.03 4.46
N LYS A 160 -21.78 4.46 4.54
CA LYS A 160 -21.96 3.02 4.28
C LYS A 160 -21.65 2.71 2.82
N PRO A 161 -20.85 1.67 2.53
CA PRO A 161 -20.58 1.26 1.16
C PRO A 161 -21.87 0.95 0.39
N GLN A 162 -21.96 1.45 -0.86
CA GLN A 162 -23.15 1.32 -1.72
C GLN A 162 -23.09 0.08 -2.62
N PHE A 163 -22.36 -0.95 -2.22
CA PHE A 163 -22.20 -2.20 -2.95
C PHE A 163 -22.43 -3.42 -2.04
N THR A 164 -22.74 -4.57 -2.65
CA THR A 164 -22.87 -5.83 -1.92
C THR A 164 -21.53 -6.20 -1.25
N PRO A 165 -21.49 -6.68 0.00
CA PRO A 165 -20.25 -7.16 0.59
C PRO A 165 -19.49 -8.14 -0.31
N PRO A 166 -18.16 -7.97 -0.53
CA PRO A 166 -17.42 -8.74 -1.55
C PRO A 166 -17.51 -10.25 -1.40
N HIS A 167 -17.51 -10.78 -0.17
CA HIS A 167 -17.67 -12.20 0.09
C HIS A 167 -19.03 -12.75 -0.41
N ARG A 168 -20.11 -11.94 -0.39
CA ARG A 168 -21.43 -12.31 -0.94
C ARG A 168 -21.42 -12.23 -2.45
N TRP A 169 -20.74 -11.23 -3.03
CA TRP A 169 -20.55 -11.09 -4.45
C TRP A 169 -19.79 -12.30 -5.03
N LYS A 170 -18.62 -12.62 -4.49
CA LYS A 170 -17.82 -13.80 -4.88
C LYS A 170 -18.64 -15.10 -4.85
N ARG A 171 -19.43 -15.29 -3.80
CA ARG A 171 -20.30 -16.49 -3.72
C ARG A 171 -21.32 -16.55 -4.85
N LYS A 172 -21.97 -15.43 -5.20
CA LYS A 172 -22.91 -15.36 -6.32
C LYS A 172 -22.24 -15.63 -7.67
N GLN A 173 -21.03 -15.08 -7.89
CA GLN A 173 -20.29 -15.31 -9.13
C GLN A 173 -19.94 -16.80 -9.32
N ARG A 174 -19.42 -17.45 -8.28
CA ARG A 174 -19.09 -18.89 -8.31
C ARG A 174 -20.31 -19.78 -8.55
N GLN A 175 -21.48 -19.40 -8.08
CA GLN A 175 -22.73 -20.12 -8.38
C GLN A 175 -23.13 -19.99 -9.85
N LYS A 176 -22.86 -18.85 -10.48
CA LYS A 176 -23.13 -18.63 -11.92
C LYS A 176 -22.12 -19.38 -12.81
N SER A 177 -20.86 -19.53 -12.39
CA SER A 177 -19.80 -20.18 -13.18
C SER A 177 -19.77 -21.70 -13.02
N GLY A 178 -20.46 -22.28 -12.04
CA GLY A 178 -20.50 -23.72 -11.76
C GLY A 178 -21.76 -24.44 -12.19
N GLY A 179 -22.68 -23.75 -12.88
CA GLY A 179 -23.86 -24.30 -13.54
C GLY A 179 -23.68 -24.29 -15.05
#